data_06fbc472ee02b50bff5083dc3cc7a8fd
#
_entry.id   06fbc472ee02b50bff5083dc3cc7a8fd
#
_cell.length_a   1.000
_cell.length_b   1.000
_cell.length_c   1.000
_cell.angle_alpha   90.00
_cell.angle_beta   90.00
_cell.angle_gamma   90.00
#
_symmetry.space_group_name_H-M   'P 1'
#
loop_
_entity.id
_entity.type
_entity.pdbx_description
1 polymer ?
#
loop_
_entity_poly.entity_id
_entity_poly.type
_entity_poly.pdbx_seq_one_letter_code
_entity_poly.pdbx_strand_id
1 'polypeptide(L)'
;MSQKNNNDTIYASIETSKGTIKANLYYDLTPVTVANFISLAEGENKEVSEQYKGKKYYNGITFHRVIPDFMIQGGDPTGTGSGSPGYTFKDEFIDELKHNSAGILSMANAGPATNGSQFFITHKETPWLDGVHTVFGKVVDGQEIVDKIEQGDSIINIEIIRDGSSAKRFNAPKIFSNHFKEEEKRKKEAEKALDKLKNDVSNIHEKLKEKATETSTGLKFFINEKGNGEIVDENKTILTHYAVYFEDGNLLDTSILDVAEKYN
;
A
#
# COMPACT_ATOMS: atom_id res chain seq x y z
N MET A 1 24.77 -9.17 18.99
CA MET A 1 23.59 -9.66 18.25
C MET A 1 22.78 -10.53 19.23
N SER A 2 21.66 -10.03 19.73
CA SER A 2 20.80 -10.78 20.65
C SER A 2 20.09 -11.86 19.83
N GLN A 3 20.28 -13.13 20.21
CA GLN A 3 19.49 -14.23 19.65
C GLN A 3 18.01 -13.93 19.90
N LYS A 4 17.23 -13.73 18.81
CA LYS A 4 15.78 -13.70 18.92
C LYS A 4 15.35 -15.07 19.46
N ASN A 5 14.77 -15.09 20.64
CA ASN A 5 14.12 -16.30 21.16
C ASN A 5 12.97 -16.65 20.21
N ASN A 6 13.07 -17.79 19.57
CA ASN A 6 12.23 -18.28 18.48
C ASN A 6 10.78 -18.68 18.88
N ASN A 7 10.27 -18.22 20.02
CA ASN A 7 8.98 -18.66 20.57
C ASN A 7 7.94 -17.54 20.75
N ASP A 8 8.26 -16.31 20.37
CA ASP A 8 7.29 -15.22 20.52
C ASP A 8 6.33 -15.21 19.32
N THR A 9 5.06 -15.49 19.55
CA THR A 9 4.04 -15.62 18.51
C THR A 9 2.78 -14.82 18.82
N ILE A 10 2.09 -14.36 17.78
CA ILE A 10 0.75 -13.80 17.90
C ILE A 10 -0.19 -14.68 17.08
N TYR A 11 -1.26 -15.15 17.71
CA TYR A 11 -2.30 -15.90 17.04
C TYR A 11 -3.61 -15.11 17.00
N ALA A 12 -4.36 -15.29 15.92
CA ALA A 12 -5.77 -14.94 15.85
C ALA A 12 -6.59 -16.22 16.00
N SER A 13 -7.47 -16.26 17.00
CA SER A 13 -8.51 -17.27 17.15
C SER A 13 -9.79 -16.70 16.56
N ILE A 14 -10.16 -17.15 15.36
CA ILE A 14 -11.31 -16.65 14.60
C ILE A 14 -12.47 -17.64 14.84
N GLU A 15 -13.40 -17.25 15.69
CA GLU A 15 -14.63 -18.00 15.92
C GLU A 15 -15.63 -17.70 14.80
N THR A 16 -16.10 -18.73 14.13
CA THR A 16 -17.05 -18.62 13.01
C THR A 16 -18.31 -19.45 13.28
N SER A 17 -19.34 -19.27 12.45
CA SER A 17 -20.56 -20.09 12.48
C SER A 17 -20.32 -21.59 12.23
N LYS A 18 -19.14 -21.98 11.71
CA LYS A 18 -18.79 -23.38 11.40
C LYS A 18 -17.75 -23.96 12.38
N GLY A 19 -17.18 -23.17 13.27
CA GLY A 19 -16.13 -23.55 14.21
C GLY A 19 -15.02 -22.52 14.31
N THR A 20 -13.94 -22.88 14.97
CA THR A 20 -12.80 -21.98 15.25
C THR A 20 -11.62 -22.25 14.33
N ILE A 21 -11.06 -21.17 13.75
CA ILE A 21 -9.84 -21.19 12.95
C ILE A 21 -8.76 -20.49 13.75
N LYS A 22 -7.59 -21.12 13.94
CA LYS A 22 -6.44 -20.50 14.59
C LYS A 22 -5.36 -20.21 13.58
N ALA A 23 -4.98 -18.93 13.44
CA ALA A 23 -3.94 -18.49 12.54
C ALA A 23 -2.77 -17.85 13.29
N ASN A 24 -1.54 -18.16 12.89
CA ASN A 24 -0.34 -17.43 13.30
C ASN A 24 -0.22 -16.16 12.47
N LEU A 25 0.01 -15.01 13.11
CA LEU A 25 0.19 -13.71 12.47
C LEU A 25 1.67 -13.35 12.41
N TYR A 26 2.15 -12.95 11.25
CA TYR A 26 3.56 -12.63 10.99
C TYR A 26 3.92 -11.18 11.38
N TYR A 27 3.72 -10.84 12.65
CA TYR A 27 3.83 -9.50 13.21
C TYR A 27 5.22 -8.86 13.08
N ASP A 28 6.26 -9.64 12.90
CA ASP A 28 7.64 -9.20 12.70
C ASP A 28 8.01 -9.00 11.22
N LEU A 29 7.30 -9.63 10.29
CA LEU A 29 7.53 -9.54 8.85
C LEU A 29 6.59 -8.54 8.17
N THR A 30 5.32 -8.50 8.59
CA THR A 30 4.31 -7.58 8.04
C THR A 30 3.64 -6.78 9.17
N PRO A 31 4.42 -5.95 9.91
CA PRO A 31 3.97 -5.34 11.15
C PRO A 31 2.79 -4.37 10.99
N VAL A 32 2.71 -3.64 9.88
CA VAL A 32 1.60 -2.69 9.64
C VAL A 32 0.31 -3.44 9.34
N THR A 33 0.38 -4.46 8.49
CA THR A 33 -0.77 -5.30 8.11
C THR A 33 -1.32 -6.06 9.33
N VAL A 34 -0.43 -6.67 10.10
CA VAL A 34 -0.82 -7.36 11.35
C VAL A 34 -1.38 -6.36 12.37
N ALA A 35 -0.78 -5.17 12.49
CA ALA A 35 -1.30 -4.13 13.38
C ALA A 35 -2.69 -3.63 12.96
N ASN A 36 -2.93 -3.49 11.66
CA ASN A 36 -4.26 -3.20 11.12
C ASN A 36 -5.27 -4.26 11.55
N PHE A 37 -4.99 -5.53 11.22
CA PHE A 37 -5.88 -6.64 11.53
C PHE A 37 -6.19 -6.75 13.04
N ILE A 38 -5.16 -6.69 13.89
CA ILE A 38 -5.31 -6.77 15.34
C ILE A 38 -6.11 -5.59 15.89
N SER A 39 -5.77 -4.35 15.49
CA SER A 39 -6.47 -3.16 16.00
C SER A 39 -7.94 -3.11 15.59
N LEU A 40 -8.29 -3.64 14.42
CA LEU A 40 -9.67 -3.85 13.99
C LEU A 40 -10.37 -4.93 14.82
N ALA A 41 -9.72 -6.08 15.03
CA ALA A 41 -10.27 -7.19 15.80
C ALA A 41 -10.54 -6.81 17.27
N GLU A 42 -9.64 -6.04 17.89
CA GLU A 42 -9.76 -5.59 19.28
C GLU A 42 -10.64 -4.33 19.45
N GLY A 43 -11.01 -3.65 18.34
CA GLY A 43 -11.81 -2.41 18.38
C GLY A 43 -11.01 -1.16 18.78
N GLU A 44 -9.68 -1.22 18.64
CA GLU A 44 -8.77 -0.17 19.08
C GLU A 44 -8.19 0.66 17.91
N ASN A 45 -8.62 0.38 16.67
CA ASN A 45 -8.17 1.11 15.50
C ASN A 45 -8.75 2.53 15.48
N LYS A 46 -7.87 3.54 15.52
CA LYS A 46 -8.25 4.97 15.59
C LYS A 46 -8.51 5.59 14.21
N GLU A 47 -8.05 4.93 13.16
CA GLU A 47 -8.11 5.44 11.78
C GLU A 47 -9.44 5.07 11.08
N VAL A 48 -10.25 4.19 11.70
CA VAL A 48 -11.56 3.79 11.15
C VAL A 48 -12.55 4.95 11.10
N SER A 49 -13.50 4.86 10.18
CA SER A 49 -14.65 5.77 10.14
C SER A 49 -15.40 5.79 11.48
N GLU A 50 -15.99 6.92 11.85
CA GLU A 50 -16.64 7.17 13.15
C GLU A 50 -17.62 6.06 13.57
N GLN A 51 -18.36 5.51 12.62
CA GLN A 51 -19.33 4.44 12.87
C GLN A 51 -18.71 3.13 13.40
N TYR A 52 -17.41 2.91 13.20
CA TYR A 52 -16.69 1.70 13.62
C TYR A 52 -15.81 1.91 14.83
N LYS A 53 -15.63 3.14 15.32
CA LYS A 53 -14.77 3.43 16.47
C LYS A 53 -15.22 2.70 17.73
N GLY A 54 -14.25 2.11 18.41
CA GLY A 54 -14.47 1.39 19.67
C GLY A 54 -15.24 0.07 19.52
N LYS A 55 -15.47 -0.40 18.27
CA LYS A 55 -16.16 -1.66 18.00
C LYS A 55 -15.17 -2.72 17.53
N LYS A 56 -15.33 -3.95 18.00
CA LYS A 56 -14.67 -5.12 17.41
C LYS A 56 -15.16 -5.27 15.98
N TYR A 57 -14.37 -4.78 15.05
CA TYR A 57 -14.77 -4.53 13.68
C TYR A 57 -15.30 -5.77 12.95
N TYR A 58 -14.64 -6.91 13.18
CA TYR A 58 -14.96 -8.15 12.46
C TYR A 58 -16.18 -8.91 13.00
N ASN A 59 -16.68 -8.56 14.18
CA ASN A 59 -17.78 -9.29 14.79
C ASN A 59 -19.09 -9.11 13.99
N GLY A 60 -19.67 -10.25 13.60
CA GLY A 60 -20.90 -10.28 12.77
C GLY A 60 -20.67 -10.09 11.27
N ILE A 61 -19.43 -9.88 10.83
CA ILE A 61 -19.10 -9.77 9.40
C ILE A 61 -19.14 -11.16 8.76
N THR A 62 -19.66 -11.23 7.54
CA THR A 62 -19.78 -12.48 6.79
C THR A 62 -18.59 -12.72 5.86
N PHE A 63 -18.36 -13.98 5.54
CA PHE A 63 -17.57 -14.37 4.38
C PHE A 63 -18.43 -14.16 3.13
N HIS A 64 -18.35 -12.96 2.58
CA HIS A 64 -19.20 -12.51 1.47
C HIS A 64 -18.82 -13.11 0.12
N ARG A 65 -17.64 -13.71 0.01
CA ARG A 65 -17.17 -14.38 -1.19
C ARG A 65 -16.43 -15.65 -0.81
N VAL A 66 -16.95 -16.79 -1.27
CA VAL A 66 -16.35 -18.11 -1.08
C VAL A 66 -16.26 -18.78 -2.44
N ILE A 67 -15.06 -19.17 -2.83
CA ILE A 67 -14.81 -19.90 -4.08
C ILE A 67 -14.16 -21.23 -3.71
N PRO A 68 -14.86 -22.37 -3.92
CA PRO A 68 -14.28 -23.69 -3.69
C PRO A 68 -12.94 -23.87 -4.41
N ASP A 69 -12.02 -24.58 -3.79
CA ASP A 69 -10.67 -24.81 -4.31
C ASP A 69 -9.85 -23.54 -4.56
N PHE A 70 -10.24 -22.40 -4.00
CA PHE A 70 -9.50 -21.16 -4.10
C PHE A 70 -9.34 -20.48 -2.73
N MET A 71 -10.39 -19.82 -2.22
CA MET A 71 -10.30 -19.09 -0.96
C MET A 71 -11.67 -18.76 -0.36
N ILE A 72 -11.67 -18.40 0.93
CA ILE A 72 -12.78 -17.70 1.59
C ILE A 72 -12.35 -16.25 1.85
N GLN A 73 -13.20 -15.27 1.56
CA GLN A 73 -12.95 -13.84 1.73
C GLN A 73 -14.00 -13.19 2.62
N GLY A 74 -13.52 -12.47 3.64
CA GLY A 74 -14.35 -11.75 4.60
C GLY A 74 -13.75 -10.37 4.92
N GLY A 75 -14.22 -9.76 6.03
CA GLY A 75 -13.70 -8.47 6.50
C GLY A 75 -14.34 -7.24 5.86
N ASP A 76 -15.36 -7.41 5.04
CA ASP A 76 -16.19 -6.32 4.52
C ASP A 76 -17.38 -6.06 5.46
N PRO A 77 -17.51 -4.87 6.07
CA PRO A 77 -18.59 -4.57 7.00
C PRO A 77 -19.96 -4.48 6.33
N THR A 78 -20.01 -4.36 5.00
CA THR A 78 -21.26 -4.30 4.22
C THR A 78 -21.65 -5.65 3.63
N GLY A 79 -20.72 -6.61 3.59
CA GLY A 79 -20.94 -7.92 2.98
C GLY A 79 -21.12 -7.91 1.46
N THR A 80 -20.76 -6.82 0.78
CA THR A 80 -20.95 -6.64 -0.67
C THR A 80 -19.64 -6.78 -1.48
N GLY A 81 -18.50 -6.81 -0.82
CA GLY A 81 -17.16 -6.76 -1.42
C GLY A 81 -16.63 -5.33 -1.61
N SER A 82 -17.46 -4.31 -1.41
CA SER A 82 -17.09 -2.89 -1.64
C SER A 82 -16.93 -2.10 -0.35
N GLY A 83 -17.23 -2.69 0.82
CA GLY A 83 -17.11 -2.03 2.10
C GLY A 83 -15.66 -1.79 2.52
N SER A 84 -15.45 -0.72 3.28
CA SER A 84 -14.14 -0.24 3.71
C SER A 84 -14.17 0.18 5.18
N PRO A 85 -13.04 0.11 5.89
CA PRO A 85 -12.92 0.66 7.23
C PRO A 85 -12.85 2.20 7.25
N GLY A 86 -12.74 2.84 6.07
CA GLY A 86 -12.62 4.29 5.90
C GLY A 86 -11.22 4.78 5.54
N TYR A 87 -10.30 3.86 5.29
CA TYR A 87 -8.91 4.14 4.87
C TYR A 87 -8.39 3.03 3.96
N THR A 88 -7.26 3.33 3.32
CA THR A 88 -6.41 2.34 2.65
C THR A 88 -4.97 2.49 3.12
N PHE A 89 -4.17 1.42 3.00
CA PHE A 89 -2.74 1.43 3.34
C PHE A 89 -1.93 0.58 2.36
N LYS A 90 -0.60 0.78 2.38
CA LYS A 90 0.34 0.15 1.45
C LYS A 90 0.51 -1.33 1.69
N ASP A 91 0.96 -2.03 0.66
CA ASP A 91 1.35 -3.43 0.71
C ASP A 91 2.67 -3.61 1.48
N GLU A 92 2.82 -4.78 2.10
CA GLU A 92 4.05 -5.26 2.73
C GLU A 92 4.43 -6.60 2.07
N PHE A 93 5.02 -6.53 0.87
CA PHE A 93 5.49 -7.72 0.17
C PHE A 93 6.83 -8.18 0.71
N ILE A 94 6.90 -9.43 1.17
CA ILE A 94 8.09 -10.09 1.69
C ILE A 94 8.36 -11.32 0.83
N ASP A 95 9.58 -11.44 0.31
CA ASP A 95 9.93 -12.49 -0.66
C ASP A 95 9.77 -13.91 -0.12
N GLU A 96 9.93 -14.10 1.18
CA GLU A 96 9.76 -15.39 1.86
C GLU A 96 8.29 -15.75 2.11
N LEU A 97 7.37 -14.78 2.06
CA LEU A 97 5.94 -14.99 2.29
C LEU A 97 5.21 -15.19 0.97
N LYS A 98 4.82 -16.44 0.72
CA LYS A 98 4.18 -16.88 -0.52
C LYS A 98 2.83 -17.55 -0.26
N HIS A 99 1.96 -17.52 -1.28
CA HIS A 99 0.70 -18.26 -1.29
C HIS A 99 0.91 -19.73 -1.72
N ASN A 100 1.79 -20.44 -1.02
CA ASN A 100 2.32 -21.73 -1.41
C ASN A 100 1.59 -22.95 -0.79
N SER A 101 0.48 -22.72 -0.11
CA SER A 101 -0.29 -23.79 0.55
C SER A 101 -1.70 -23.37 0.88
N ALA A 102 -2.52 -24.30 1.35
CA ALA A 102 -3.76 -24.00 2.07
C ALA A 102 -3.47 -23.21 3.36
N GLY A 103 -4.46 -22.43 3.80
CA GLY A 103 -4.43 -21.70 5.07
C GLY A 103 -3.62 -20.41 5.07
N ILE A 104 -3.16 -19.91 3.94
CA ILE A 104 -2.49 -18.62 3.86
C ILE A 104 -3.51 -17.50 4.11
N LEU A 105 -3.21 -16.65 5.10
CA LEU A 105 -3.97 -15.47 5.46
C LEU A 105 -3.36 -14.27 4.74
N SER A 106 -4.14 -13.63 3.88
CA SER A 106 -3.65 -12.56 2.99
C SER A 106 -4.67 -11.44 2.83
N MET A 107 -4.21 -10.22 2.52
CA MET A 107 -5.07 -9.05 2.33
C MET A 107 -5.75 -9.07 0.97
N ALA A 108 -7.06 -8.83 0.95
CA ALA A 108 -7.75 -8.48 -0.27
C ALA A 108 -7.54 -6.99 -0.57
N ASN A 109 -7.32 -6.65 -1.84
CA ASN A 109 -7.12 -5.29 -2.32
C ASN A 109 -7.76 -5.09 -3.71
N ALA A 110 -7.85 -3.84 -4.15
CA ALA A 110 -8.32 -3.43 -5.47
C ALA A 110 -7.17 -2.89 -6.36
N GLY A 111 -5.94 -3.29 -6.08
CA GLY A 111 -4.72 -2.85 -6.71
C GLY A 111 -3.69 -2.37 -5.69
N PRO A 112 -2.52 -1.88 -6.12
CA PRO A 112 -1.44 -1.47 -5.23
C PRO A 112 -1.87 -0.44 -4.18
N ALA A 113 -1.44 -0.63 -2.93
CA ALA A 113 -1.69 0.29 -1.80
C ALA A 113 -3.17 0.54 -1.47
N THR A 114 -4.05 -0.42 -1.75
CA THR A 114 -5.50 -0.33 -1.45
C THR A 114 -5.96 -1.32 -0.38
N ASN A 115 -5.04 -1.82 0.45
CA ASN A 115 -5.41 -2.68 1.58
C ASN A 115 -6.32 -1.94 2.56
N GLY A 116 -7.30 -2.63 3.10
CA GLY A 116 -8.25 -2.09 4.08
C GLY A 116 -8.49 -3.09 5.21
N SER A 117 -9.73 -3.55 5.37
CA SER A 117 -10.11 -4.56 6.36
C SER A 117 -10.35 -5.94 5.76
N GLN A 118 -10.53 -6.04 4.45
CA GLN A 118 -10.85 -7.31 3.82
C GLN A 118 -9.64 -8.23 3.74
N PHE A 119 -9.83 -9.49 4.05
CA PHE A 119 -8.80 -10.53 3.99
C PHE A 119 -9.39 -11.83 3.43
N PHE A 120 -8.50 -12.72 3.00
CA PHE A 120 -8.90 -14.05 2.56
C PHE A 120 -8.00 -15.13 3.17
N ILE A 121 -8.52 -16.36 3.21
CA ILE A 121 -7.79 -17.56 3.62
C ILE A 121 -7.88 -18.57 2.48
N THR A 122 -6.73 -19.11 2.05
CA THR A 122 -6.65 -19.99 0.90
C THR A 122 -7.07 -21.42 1.21
N HIS A 123 -7.71 -22.10 0.25
CA HIS A 123 -7.99 -23.55 0.29
C HIS A 123 -6.82 -24.39 -0.22
N LYS A 124 -5.94 -23.80 -1.06
CA LYS A 124 -4.76 -24.43 -1.65
C LYS A 124 -3.71 -23.39 -2.01
N GLU A 125 -2.62 -23.79 -2.61
CA GLU A 125 -1.63 -22.86 -3.19
C GLU A 125 -2.21 -21.99 -4.30
N THR A 126 -1.84 -20.71 -4.29
CA THR A 126 -2.30 -19.68 -5.24
C THR A 126 -1.15 -18.77 -5.66
N PRO A 127 -0.09 -19.30 -6.31
CA PRO A 127 1.16 -18.58 -6.53
C PRO A 127 1.04 -17.33 -7.41
N TRP A 128 -0.01 -17.21 -8.21
CA TRP A 128 -0.30 -16.00 -9.01
C TRP A 128 -0.68 -14.77 -8.18
N LEU A 129 -0.91 -14.92 -6.86
CA LEU A 129 -1.19 -13.83 -5.92
C LEU A 129 0.09 -13.28 -5.26
N ASP A 130 1.24 -13.94 -5.47
CA ASP A 130 2.52 -13.51 -4.91
C ASP A 130 2.93 -12.15 -5.46
N GLY A 131 3.33 -11.23 -4.56
CA GLY A 131 3.67 -9.85 -4.93
C GLY A 131 2.49 -8.97 -5.36
N VAL A 132 1.25 -9.49 -5.23
CA VAL A 132 0.00 -8.74 -5.51
C VAL A 132 -0.83 -8.55 -4.24
N HIS A 133 -0.82 -9.53 -3.36
CA HIS A 133 -1.53 -9.51 -2.08
C HIS A 133 -0.57 -9.74 -0.92
N THR A 134 -0.72 -8.98 0.16
CA THR A 134 0.15 -9.08 1.34
C THR A 134 -0.23 -10.30 2.17
N VAL A 135 0.65 -11.29 2.21
CA VAL A 135 0.56 -12.43 3.13
C VAL A 135 0.95 -11.96 4.53
N PHE A 136 0.08 -12.14 5.52
CA PHE A 136 0.34 -11.69 6.89
C PHE A 136 0.13 -12.75 7.97
N GLY A 137 -0.19 -13.99 7.57
CA GLY A 137 -0.36 -15.09 8.51
C GLY A 137 -0.63 -16.42 7.83
N LYS A 138 -0.78 -17.45 8.66
CA LYS A 138 -1.09 -18.81 8.24
C LYS A 138 -1.94 -19.53 9.28
N VAL A 139 -2.95 -20.26 8.84
CA VAL A 139 -3.73 -21.17 9.65
C VAL A 139 -2.82 -22.26 10.20
N VAL A 140 -2.87 -22.48 11.50
CA VAL A 140 -2.12 -23.53 12.22
C VAL A 140 -3.04 -24.61 12.80
N ASP A 141 -4.34 -24.30 12.91
CA ASP A 141 -5.37 -25.23 13.34
C ASP A 141 -6.74 -24.81 12.78
N GLY A 142 -7.59 -25.73 12.41
CA GLY A 142 -8.93 -25.44 11.87
C GLY A 142 -8.97 -25.24 10.35
N GLN A 143 -8.03 -25.81 9.56
CA GLN A 143 -8.12 -25.78 8.09
C GLN A 143 -9.41 -26.47 7.61
N GLU A 144 -9.84 -27.54 8.26
CA GLU A 144 -11.09 -28.23 7.97
C GLU A 144 -12.35 -27.36 8.21
N ILE A 145 -12.21 -26.31 9.06
CA ILE A 145 -13.27 -25.30 9.23
C ILE A 145 -13.23 -24.32 8.08
N VAL A 146 -12.06 -23.87 7.64
CA VAL A 146 -11.91 -23.02 6.43
C VAL A 146 -12.58 -23.69 5.24
N ASP A 147 -12.35 -24.99 5.06
CA ASP A 147 -12.86 -25.79 3.93
C ASP A 147 -14.40 -26.02 4.01
N LYS A 148 -15.01 -25.85 5.21
CA LYS A 148 -16.45 -25.97 5.44
C LYS A 148 -17.20 -24.65 5.37
N ILE A 149 -16.51 -23.51 5.35
CA ILE A 149 -17.18 -22.21 5.29
C ILE A 149 -17.86 -22.02 3.94
N GLU A 150 -19.10 -21.58 4.01
CA GLU A 150 -19.94 -21.23 2.87
C GLU A 150 -20.17 -19.71 2.81
N GLN A 151 -20.52 -19.21 1.63
CA GLN A 151 -20.85 -17.81 1.47
C GLN A 151 -22.04 -17.43 2.36
N GLY A 152 -21.86 -16.38 3.17
CA GLY A 152 -22.84 -15.91 4.15
C GLY A 152 -22.56 -16.40 5.58
N ASP A 153 -21.68 -17.38 5.79
CA ASP A 153 -21.21 -17.73 7.13
C ASP A 153 -20.52 -16.53 7.79
N SER A 154 -20.62 -16.42 9.11
CA SER A 154 -20.19 -15.22 9.84
C SER A 154 -18.99 -15.46 10.73
N ILE A 155 -18.22 -14.40 10.93
CA ILE A 155 -17.22 -14.27 11.99
C ILE A 155 -17.98 -13.83 13.25
N ILE A 156 -17.95 -14.67 14.30
CA ILE A 156 -18.61 -14.39 15.57
C ILE A 156 -17.73 -13.48 16.44
N ASN A 157 -16.44 -13.85 16.55
CA ASN A 157 -15.45 -13.10 17.33
C ASN A 157 -14.05 -13.39 16.80
N ILE A 158 -13.13 -12.45 16.98
CA ILE A 158 -11.69 -12.70 16.82
C ILE A 158 -11.01 -12.34 18.12
N GLU A 159 -10.33 -13.33 18.72
CA GLU A 159 -9.49 -13.16 19.89
C GLU A 159 -8.01 -13.18 19.49
N ILE A 160 -7.24 -12.22 19.99
CA ILE A 160 -5.79 -12.12 19.75
C ILE A 160 -5.02 -12.68 20.94
N ILE A 161 -4.28 -13.75 20.69
CA ILE A 161 -3.49 -14.46 21.70
C ILE A 161 -2.02 -14.10 21.48
N ARG A 162 -1.40 -13.47 22.49
CA ARG A 162 0.01 -13.03 22.45
C ARG A 162 0.84 -13.92 23.37
N ASP A 163 1.71 -14.74 22.78
CA ASP A 163 2.63 -15.60 23.50
C ASP A 163 4.07 -15.07 23.36
N GLY A 164 4.75 -14.97 24.50
CA GLY A 164 6.09 -14.41 24.59
C GLY A 164 6.14 -12.89 24.81
N SER A 165 7.31 -12.42 25.17
CA SER A 165 7.50 -11.05 25.65
C SER A 165 7.45 -10.00 24.52
N SER A 166 7.94 -10.31 23.33
CA SER A 166 7.88 -9.41 22.17
C SER A 166 6.46 -9.29 21.64
N ALA A 167 5.73 -10.43 21.56
CA ALA A 167 4.33 -10.46 21.17
C ALA A 167 3.46 -9.59 22.11
N LYS A 168 3.68 -9.67 23.42
CA LYS A 168 2.97 -8.83 24.42
C LYS A 168 3.31 -7.35 24.32
N ARG A 169 4.48 -6.98 23.82
CA ARG A 169 4.88 -5.59 23.58
C ARG A 169 4.42 -5.03 22.22
N PHE A 170 3.89 -5.88 21.35
CA PHE A 170 3.38 -5.44 20.04
C PHE A 170 2.12 -4.61 20.22
N ASN A 171 2.29 -3.29 20.10
CA ASN A 171 1.20 -2.32 20.27
C ASN A 171 0.59 -1.99 18.90
N ALA A 172 -0.37 -2.79 18.49
CA ALA A 172 -1.01 -2.70 17.18
C ALA A 172 -1.62 -1.30 16.88
N PRO A 173 -2.43 -0.69 17.76
CA PRO A 173 -2.99 0.63 17.49
C PRO A 173 -1.93 1.71 17.28
N LYS A 174 -0.84 1.66 18.06
CA LYS A 174 0.25 2.63 17.94
C LYS A 174 1.04 2.44 16.64
N ILE A 175 1.35 1.19 16.29
CA ILE A 175 2.10 0.88 15.05
C ILE A 175 1.30 1.36 13.84
N PHE A 176 0.00 1.05 13.79
CA PHE A 176 -0.85 1.43 12.67
C PHE A 176 -1.04 2.95 12.57
N SER A 177 -1.35 3.64 13.68
CA SER A 177 -1.45 5.11 13.68
C SER A 177 -0.14 5.81 13.33
N ASN A 178 1.00 5.28 13.73
CA ASN A 178 2.30 5.84 13.35
C ASN A 178 2.55 5.71 11.84
N HIS A 179 2.14 4.61 11.23
CA HIS A 179 2.24 4.44 9.77
C HIS A 179 1.53 5.59 9.04
N PHE A 180 0.30 5.95 9.41
CA PHE A 180 -0.42 7.06 8.79
C PHE A 180 0.27 8.41 9.00
N LYS A 181 0.78 8.67 10.20
CA LYS A 181 1.52 9.92 10.49
C LYS A 181 2.79 10.05 9.64
N GLU A 182 3.51 8.94 9.46
CA GLU A 182 4.72 8.92 8.64
C GLU A 182 4.39 9.11 7.15
N GLU A 183 3.32 8.48 6.65
CA GLU A 183 2.85 8.67 5.28
C GLU A 183 2.38 10.11 5.04
N GLU A 184 1.64 10.71 5.96
CA GLU A 184 1.23 12.11 5.87
C GLU A 184 2.45 13.05 5.85
N LYS A 185 3.43 12.78 6.71
CA LYS A 185 4.69 13.54 6.73
C LYS A 185 5.44 13.44 5.41
N ARG A 186 5.59 12.22 4.86
CA ARG A 186 6.23 12.00 3.55
C ARG A 186 5.52 12.73 2.43
N LYS A 187 4.18 12.69 2.39
CA LYS A 187 3.37 13.42 1.39
C LYS A 187 3.64 14.92 1.48
N LYS A 188 3.57 15.50 2.67
CA LYS A 188 3.85 16.93 2.89
C LYS A 188 5.27 17.34 2.51
N GLU A 189 6.25 16.47 2.77
CA GLU A 189 7.64 16.71 2.38
C GLU A 189 7.82 16.64 0.86
N ALA A 190 7.19 15.67 0.20
CA ALA A 190 7.20 15.54 -1.26
C ALA A 190 6.50 16.73 -1.95
N GLU A 191 5.34 17.17 -1.46
CA GLU A 191 4.65 18.36 -1.95
C GLU A 191 5.53 19.61 -1.85
N LYS A 192 6.15 19.84 -0.70
CA LYS A 192 7.06 20.98 -0.50
C LYS A 192 8.28 20.92 -1.42
N ALA A 193 8.83 19.75 -1.64
CA ALA A 193 9.96 19.56 -2.55
C ALA A 193 9.57 19.87 -3.99
N LEU A 194 8.38 19.41 -4.41
CA LEU A 194 7.84 19.67 -5.74
C LEU A 194 7.55 21.16 -5.93
N ASP A 195 6.91 21.84 -4.97
CA ASP A 195 6.64 23.27 -5.03
C ASP A 195 7.92 24.09 -5.11
N LYS A 196 8.95 23.72 -4.36
CA LYS A 196 10.26 24.34 -4.46
C LYS A 196 10.86 24.16 -5.85
N LEU A 197 10.81 22.95 -6.40
CA LEU A 197 11.32 22.65 -7.75
C LEU A 197 10.61 23.51 -8.81
N LYS A 198 9.27 23.61 -8.76
CA LYS A 198 8.47 24.43 -9.66
C LYS A 198 8.87 25.91 -9.57
N ASN A 199 9.00 26.44 -8.37
CA ASN A 199 9.42 27.83 -8.14
C ASN A 199 10.84 28.09 -8.67
N ASP A 200 11.78 27.17 -8.47
CA ASP A 200 13.14 27.28 -8.99
C ASP A 200 13.16 27.31 -10.53
N VAL A 201 12.37 26.43 -11.17
CA VAL A 201 12.23 26.40 -12.64
C VAL A 201 11.59 27.69 -13.16
N SER A 202 10.49 28.13 -12.56
CA SER A 202 9.82 29.40 -12.94
C SER A 202 10.79 30.60 -12.83
N ASN A 203 11.52 30.71 -11.73
CA ASN A 203 12.52 31.76 -11.53
C ASN A 203 13.65 31.72 -12.56
N ILE A 204 14.09 30.53 -12.99
CA ILE A 204 15.08 30.39 -14.07
C ILE A 204 14.48 30.90 -15.37
N HIS A 205 13.26 30.52 -15.71
CA HIS A 205 12.59 30.96 -16.93
C HIS A 205 12.41 32.48 -16.96
N GLU A 206 12.00 33.12 -15.88
CA GLU A 206 11.88 34.58 -15.81
C GLU A 206 13.22 35.28 -16.10
N LYS A 207 14.32 34.82 -15.45
CA LYS A 207 15.65 35.36 -15.71
C LYS A 207 16.14 35.15 -17.14
N LEU A 208 15.76 34.04 -17.77
CA LEU A 208 16.07 33.77 -19.18
C LEU A 208 15.26 34.62 -20.14
N LYS A 209 13.97 34.88 -19.81
CA LYS A 209 13.11 35.82 -20.60
C LYS A 209 13.73 37.21 -20.69
N GLU A 210 14.33 37.72 -19.60
CA GLU A 210 15.00 39.03 -19.60
C GLU A 210 16.22 39.10 -20.55
N LYS A 211 16.88 37.97 -20.80
CA LYS A 211 18.07 37.85 -21.65
C LYS A 211 17.77 37.31 -23.05
N ALA A 212 16.52 36.95 -23.32
CA ALA A 212 16.13 36.30 -24.54
C ALA A 212 16.16 37.26 -25.72
N THR A 213 16.56 36.76 -26.89
CA THR A 213 16.41 37.45 -28.18
C THR A 213 15.04 37.14 -28.75
N GLU A 214 14.33 38.16 -29.21
CA GLU A 214 13.03 38.02 -29.85
C GLU A 214 13.19 38.01 -31.40
N THR A 215 12.56 37.03 -32.04
CA THR A 215 12.51 36.93 -33.49
C THR A 215 11.43 37.83 -34.07
N SER A 216 11.43 38.04 -35.40
CA SER A 216 10.36 38.74 -36.10
C SER A 216 8.99 38.14 -36.02
N THR A 217 8.91 36.83 -35.59
CA THR A 217 7.66 36.09 -35.37
C THR A 217 7.18 36.14 -33.94
N GLY A 218 7.91 36.83 -33.02
CA GLY A 218 7.59 36.91 -31.59
C GLY A 218 8.11 35.75 -30.76
N LEU A 219 8.85 34.79 -31.35
CA LEU A 219 9.51 33.73 -30.58
C LEU A 219 10.70 34.30 -29.80
N LYS A 220 10.75 34.06 -28.51
CA LYS A 220 11.89 34.39 -27.63
C LYS A 220 12.75 33.17 -27.40
N PHE A 221 14.05 33.32 -27.60
CA PHE A 221 15.01 32.25 -27.34
C PHE A 221 16.26 32.74 -26.60
N PHE A 222 16.86 31.87 -25.82
CA PHE A 222 18.15 32.11 -25.18
C PHE A 222 19.06 30.90 -25.40
N ILE A 223 20.28 31.14 -25.87
CA ILE A 223 21.28 30.10 -26.04
C ILE A 223 22.17 30.08 -24.80
N ASN A 224 22.01 29.07 -23.97
CA ASN A 224 22.81 28.90 -22.74
C ASN A 224 24.28 28.61 -23.08
N GLU A 225 24.51 27.72 -24.04
CA GLU A 225 25.83 27.34 -24.52
C GLU A 225 25.84 27.16 -26.04
N LYS A 226 26.80 27.79 -26.69
CA LYS A 226 26.93 27.69 -28.14
C LYS A 226 27.81 26.50 -28.49
N GLY A 227 27.26 25.59 -29.30
CA GLY A 227 28.02 24.45 -29.82
C GLY A 227 29.19 24.87 -30.71
N ASN A 228 30.19 24.05 -30.80
CA ASN A 228 31.37 24.18 -31.63
C ASN A 228 31.45 23.15 -32.77
N GLY A 229 30.38 22.37 -32.96
CA GLY A 229 30.26 21.38 -34.03
C GLY A 229 29.90 21.98 -35.39
N GLU A 230 29.79 21.12 -36.39
CA GLU A 230 29.34 21.50 -37.74
C GLU A 230 27.86 21.95 -37.72
N ILE A 231 27.51 22.88 -38.60
CA ILE A 231 26.14 23.31 -38.79
C ILE A 231 25.35 22.15 -39.38
N VAL A 232 24.20 21.84 -38.77
CA VAL A 232 23.31 20.77 -39.23
C VAL A 232 22.69 21.15 -40.56
N ASP A 233 22.75 20.22 -41.52
CA ASP A 233 22.08 20.34 -42.81
C ASP A 233 20.56 20.24 -42.65
N GLU A 234 19.79 21.08 -43.34
CA GLU A 234 18.34 21.14 -43.31
C GLU A 234 17.65 19.78 -43.64
N ASN A 235 18.33 18.92 -44.37
CA ASN A 235 17.82 17.60 -44.79
C ASN A 235 18.21 16.46 -43.83
N LYS A 236 18.87 16.75 -42.70
CA LYS A 236 19.27 15.73 -41.73
C LYS A 236 18.33 15.67 -40.54
N THR A 237 18.04 14.44 -40.11
CA THR A 237 17.35 14.19 -38.84
C THR A 237 18.33 14.35 -37.67
N ILE A 238 17.93 15.11 -36.65
CA ILE A 238 18.68 15.30 -35.43
C ILE A 238 17.91 14.68 -34.28
N LEU A 239 18.62 14.17 -33.28
CA LEU A 239 18.07 13.77 -32.01
C LEU A 239 18.30 14.89 -31.00
N THR A 240 17.23 15.31 -30.33
CA THR A 240 17.28 16.33 -29.29
C THR A 240 16.64 15.84 -28.02
N HIS A 241 17.21 16.22 -26.88
CA HIS A 241 16.54 16.13 -25.60
C HIS A 241 15.80 17.43 -25.33
N TYR A 242 14.62 17.31 -24.72
CA TYR A 242 13.80 18.46 -24.37
C TYR A 242 13.14 18.26 -23.00
N ALA A 243 12.78 19.39 -22.39
CA ALA A 243 11.84 19.47 -21.28
C ALA A 243 10.98 20.72 -21.49
N VAL A 244 9.67 20.57 -21.47
CA VAL A 244 8.69 21.64 -21.69
C VAL A 244 7.97 21.92 -20.38
N TYR A 245 7.94 23.18 -20.00
CA TYR A 245 7.32 23.63 -18.77
C TYR A 245 6.28 24.70 -19.03
N PHE A 246 5.30 24.78 -18.15
CA PHE A 246 4.43 25.95 -18.05
C PHE A 246 5.17 27.09 -17.33
N GLU A 247 4.64 28.31 -17.38
CA GLU A 247 5.24 29.50 -16.76
C GLU A 247 5.37 29.36 -15.23
N ASP A 248 4.46 28.60 -14.61
CA ASP A 248 4.45 28.30 -13.18
C ASP A 248 5.47 27.21 -12.78
N GLY A 249 6.28 26.73 -13.71
CA GLY A 249 7.28 25.69 -13.49
C GLY A 249 6.74 24.26 -13.49
N ASN A 250 5.45 24.04 -13.76
CA ASN A 250 4.92 22.69 -13.96
C ASN A 250 5.51 22.07 -15.22
N LEU A 251 5.97 20.83 -15.15
CA LEU A 251 6.44 20.07 -16.29
C LEU A 251 5.25 19.63 -17.16
N LEU A 252 5.30 19.95 -18.46
CA LEU A 252 4.33 19.47 -19.43
C LEU A 252 4.77 18.15 -20.03
N ASP A 253 6.02 18.09 -20.49
CA ASP A 253 6.57 16.89 -21.15
C ASP A 253 8.12 16.96 -21.15
N THR A 254 8.76 15.79 -21.20
CA THR A 254 10.22 15.71 -21.29
C THR A 254 10.69 14.39 -21.90
N SER A 255 11.79 14.44 -22.61
CA SER A 255 12.55 13.26 -23.05
C SER A 255 13.70 12.90 -22.09
N ILE A 256 13.86 13.63 -20.99
CA ILE A 256 14.96 13.46 -20.02
C ILE A 256 14.45 12.74 -18.79
N LEU A 257 14.90 11.51 -18.57
CA LEU A 257 14.45 10.65 -17.45
C LEU A 257 14.63 11.34 -16.09
N ASP A 258 15.81 11.90 -15.82
CA ASP A 258 16.12 12.59 -14.54
C ASP A 258 15.18 13.77 -14.25
N VAL A 259 14.65 14.41 -15.29
CA VAL A 259 13.67 15.49 -15.15
C VAL A 259 12.29 14.90 -14.83
N ALA A 260 11.88 13.86 -15.56
CA ALA A 260 10.62 13.18 -15.31
C ALA A 260 10.52 12.63 -13.86
N GLU A 261 11.59 12.00 -13.37
CA GLU A 261 11.65 11.44 -12.02
C GLU A 261 11.54 12.48 -10.91
N LYS A 262 12.02 13.71 -11.13
CA LYS A 262 11.90 14.79 -10.12
C LYS A 262 10.49 15.38 -9.99
N TYR A 263 9.63 15.17 -10.99
CA TYR A 263 8.25 15.67 -11.01
C TYR A 263 7.21 14.57 -10.70
N ASN A 264 7.62 13.29 -10.59
CA ASN A 264 6.81 12.15 -10.14
C ASN A 264 6.99 11.90 -8.64
#